data_64336ffc3a05278e5d8cbae8f8f86bd8
#
_entry.id   64336ffc3a05278e5d8cbae8f8f86bd8
#
_cell.length_a   1.000
_cell.length_b   1.000
_cell.length_c   1.000
_cell.angle_alpha   90.00
_cell.angle_beta   90.00
_cell.angle_gamma   90.00
#
_symmetry.space_group_name_H-M   'P 1'
#
loop_
_entity.id
_entity.type
_entity.pdbx_description
1 polymer ?
#
loop_
_entity_poly.entity_id
_entity_poly.type
_entity_poly.pdbx_seq_one_letter_code
_entity_poly.pdbx_strand_id
1 'polypeptide(L)'
;MREQWQNLIKSNTKLGTNRIKCPACSGQRKKKNERSLSATVYVDRIVYQCHHCELNGAFGTSSTPYQFDLERFKKMSIPKMKTNDTCSYLKDRKILSKSLKKYKVYTTNKFFPSCEKEMEAIAFPYHNEEAVYAVKYRSTVDKSFVQEGTGGAQTLFGIEYINPDNKTIIICEGEIDALTLDTCGYENVLSVPNGAPQKISKGLVDASEDRKFQYVWNSIDVLNAADRIILAVDNDAPGAALREELARRCGKAKTWVVDWGECKDANDALVKHGSDAVRAKVDEPTPYPITGLYTVDEYEQQVSDIYDGGTLAGESTGIASVDELFTVATGMLTVVTGIPSS
;
A
#
# COMPACT_ATOMS: atom_id res chain seq x y z
N MET A 1 -29.17 22.86 2.77
CA MET A 1 -28.08 23.40 3.58
C MET A 1 -26.90 22.37 3.75
N ARG A 2 -27.16 21.17 4.26
CA ARG A 2 -26.10 20.17 4.48
C ARG A 2 -25.37 19.78 3.18
N GLU A 3 -26.09 19.53 2.13
CA GLU A 3 -25.59 19.18 0.80
C GLU A 3 -24.76 20.31 0.15
N GLN A 4 -25.21 21.56 0.30
CA GLN A 4 -24.45 22.73 -0.16
C GLN A 4 -23.11 22.89 0.57
N TRP A 5 -23.06 22.60 1.87
CA TRP A 5 -21.81 22.64 2.64
C TRP A 5 -20.86 21.51 2.25
N GLN A 6 -21.39 20.31 2.02
CA GLN A 6 -20.60 19.17 1.54
C GLN A 6 -19.96 19.49 0.19
N ASN A 7 -20.71 20.04 -0.76
CA ASN A 7 -20.19 20.46 -2.05
C ASN A 7 -19.13 21.56 -1.91
N LEU A 8 -19.34 22.52 -1.01
CA LEU A 8 -18.36 23.59 -0.76
C LEU A 8 -17.08 23.07 -0.10
N ILE A 9 -17.20 22.13 0.83
CA ILE A 9 -16.03 21.47 1.45
C ILE A 9 -15.29 20.68 0.38
N LYS A 10 -15.98 19.89 -0.43
CA LYS A 10 -15.41 19.08 -1.50
C LYS A 10 -14.64 19.92 -2.53
N SER A 11 -15.20 21.05 -2.97
CA SER A 11 -14.57 21.93 -3.97
C SER A 11 -13.38 22.72 -3.45
N ASN A 12 -13.21 22.83 -2.13
CA ASN A 12 -12.13 23.59 -1.49
C ASN A 12 -11.12 22.71 -0.74
N THR A 13 -11.16 21.39 -0.95
CA THR A 13 -10.24 20.44 -0.30
C THR A 13 -9.59 19.52 -1.32
N LYS A 14 -8.34 19.13 -1.02
CA LYS A 14 -7.56 18.13 -1.73
C LYS A 14 -7.34 16.93 -0.82
N LEU A 15 -6.92 15.81 -1.38
CA LEU A 15 -6.61 14.61 -0.60
C LEU A 15 -5.67 14.94 0.58
N GLY A 16 -5.92 14.36 1.74
CA GLY A 16 -5.20 14.68 2.97
C GLY A 16 -5.90 15.74 3.84
N THR A 17 -5.19 16.28 4.82
CA THR A 17 -5.75 17.26 5.78
C THR A 17 -5.66 18.67 5.24
N ASN A 18 -6.82 19.32 5.13
CA ASN A 18 -6.98 20.67 4.64
C ASN A 18 -7.51 21.58 5.74
N ARG A 19 -7.12 22.85 5.71
CA ARG A 19 -7.75 23.91 6.50
C ARG A 19 -8.45 24.91 5.58
N ILE A 20 -9.76 25.01 5.71
CA ILE A 20 -10.61 25.87 4.88
C ILE A 20 -11.48 26.78 5.74
N LYS A 21 -12.13 27.76 5.11
CA LYS A 21 -13.15 28.59 5.78
C LYS A 21 -14.35 27.71 6.13
N CYS A 22 -14.87 27.85 7.34
CA CYS A 22 -16.07 27.12 7.72
C CYS A 22 -17.29 27.66 6.98
N PRO A 23 -18.06 26.85 6.25
CA PRO A 23 -19.23 27.32 5.53
C PRO A 23 -20.38 27.78 6.46
N ALA A 24 -20.39 27.28 7.70
CA ALA A 24 -21.45 27.64 8.65
C ALA A 24 -21.18 28.94 9.42
N CYS A 25 -19.92 29.19 9.85
CA CYS A 25 -19.66 30.31 10.75
C CYS A 25 -18.72 31.41 10.22
N SER A 26 -18.03 31.21 9.09
CA SER A 26 -17.06 32.20 8.60
C SER A 26 -17.71 33.55 8.21
N GLY A 27 -18.93 33.53 7.73
CA GLY A 27 -19.68 34.74 7.34
C GLY A 27 -20.05 35.66 8.51
N GLN A 28 -20.22 35.11 9.71
CA GLN A 28 -20.68 35.83 10.93
C GLN A 28 -19.50 36.25 11.83
N ARG A 29 -18.28 36.02 11.44
CA ARG A 29 -17.09 36.22 12.29
C ARG A 29 -16.37 37.53 11.97
N LYS A 30 -15.75 38.11 13.01
CA LYS A 30 -14.87 39.30 12.85
C LYS A 30 -13.73 39.04 11.88
N LYS A 31 -13.12 37.83 11.92
CA LYS A 31 -12.06 37.39 10.99
C LYS A 31 -12.64 36.47 9.90
N LYS A 32 -13.29 37.06 8.90
CA LYS A 32 -13.98 36.33 7.80
C LYS A 32 -13.06 35.41 6.97
N ASN A 33 -11.74 35.63 7.02
CA ASN A 33 -10.76 34.88 6.22
C ASN A 33 -10.08 33.74 6.98
N GLU A 34 -10.44 33.53 8.25
CA GLU A 34 -9.82 32.49 9.05
C GLU A 34 -10.26 31.08 8.60
N ARG A 35 -9.28 30.20 8.44
CA ARG A 35 -9.49 28.81 8.05
C ARG A 35 -9.70 27.93 9.28
N SER A 36 -10.88 27.97 9.85
CA SER A 36 -11.23 27.31 11.12
C SER A 36 -11.78 25.90 10.96
N LEU A 37 -12.09 25.45 9.75
CA LEU A 37 -12.55 24.10 9.49
C LEU A 37 -11.38 23.24 9.02
N SER A 38 -11.10 22.20 9.77
CA SER A 38 -10.20 21.12 9.38
C SER A 38 -11.01 20.07 8.61
N ALA A 39 -10.57 19.69 7.42
CA ALA A 39 -11.19 18.63 6.63
C ALA A 39 -10.11 17.67 6.17
N THR A 40 -10.24 16.39 6.54
CA THR A 40 -9.36 15.33 6.06
C THR A 40 -10.08 14.56 4.98
N VAL A 41 -9.54 14.61 3.79
CA VAL A 41 -10.05 13.91 2.60
C VAL A 41 -9.35 12.57 2.51
N TYR A 42 -10.11 11.52 2.66
CA TYR A 42 -9.73 10.13 2.36
C TYR A 42 -10.23 9.78 0.96
N VAL A 43 -9.80 8.64 0.45
CA VAL A 43 -10.21 8.17 -0.88
C VAL A 43 -11.73 7.96 -0.97
N ASP A 44 -12.34 7.43 0.09
CA ASP A 44 -13.74 7.04 0.17
C ASP A 44 -14.63 8.08 0.87
N ARG A 45 -14.05 9.00 1.65
CA ARG A 45 -14.82 9.94 2.49
C ARG A 45 -14.05 11.20 2.83
N ILE A 46 -14.78 12.22 3.21
CA ILE A 46 -14.26 13.44 3.83
C ILE A 46 -14.77 13.50 5.26
N VAL A 47 -13.85 13.64 6.21
CA VAL A 47 -14.17 13.91 7.62
C VAL A 47 -13.79 15.35 7.92
N TYR A 48 -14.70 16.11 8.53
CA TYR A 48 -14.46 17.51 8.81
C TYR A 48 -14.91 17.93 10.21
N GLN A 49 -14.21 18.91 10.76
CA GLN A 49 -14.52 19.53 12.06
C GLN A 49 -14.14 21.01 12.06
N CYS A 50 -15.04 21.85 12.50
CA CYS A 50 -14.76 23.25 12.75
C CYS A 50 -14.38 23.49 14.20
N HIS A 51 -13.24 24.14 14.44
CA HIS A 51 -12.75 24.46 15.79
C HIS A 51 -13.50 25.62 16.48
N HIS A 52 -14.50 26.20 15.80
CA HIS A 52 -15.24 27.37 16.30
C HIS A 52 -16.72 27.16 16.56
N CYS A 53 -17.41 26.49 15.66
CA CYS A 53 -18.86 26.28 15.77
C CYS A 53 -19.22 24.81 15.92
N GLU A 54 -18.20 23.99 16.23
CA GLU A 54 -18.34 22.55 16.44
C GLU A 54 -18.99 21.78 15.29
N LEU A 55 -19.22 22.44 14.14
CA LEU A 55 -19.68 21.77 12.95
C LEU A 55 -18.73 20.62 12.62
N ASN A 56 -19.21 19.39 12.68
CA ASN A 56 -18.46 18.19 12.36
C ASN A 56 -19.30 17.23 11.52
N GLY A 57 -18.65 16.28 10.91
CA GLY A 57 -19.32 15.24 10.14
C GLY A 57 -18.38 14.50 9.20
N ALA A 58 -18.97 13.52 8.52
CA ALA A 58 -18.34 12.80 7.45
C ALA A 58 -19.33 12.61 6.30
N PHE A 59 -18.81 12.55 5.08
CA PHE A 59 -19.59 12.19 3.90
C PHE A 59 -18.69 11.51 2.87
N GLY A 60 -19.28 10.62 2.05
CA GLY A 60 -18.57 9.92 0.98
C GLY A 60 -18.09 10.91 -0.09
N THR A 61 -16.86 10.72 -0.52
CA THR A 61 -16.40 11.30 -1.77
C THR A 61 -17.06 10.50 -2.89
N SER A 62 -18.19 10.98 -3.43
CA SER A 62 -18.50 10.57 -4.79
C SER A 62 -17.46 11.26 -5.69
N SER A 63 -16.25 10.71 -5.70
CA SER A 63 -15.32 10.98 -6.77
C SER A 63 -15.95 10.37 -8.02
N THR A 64 -16.18 11.18 -9.05
CA THR A 64 -16.07 10.59 -10.40
C THR A 64 -14.80 9.76 -10.38
N PRO A 65 -14.88 8.47 -10.67
CA PRO A 65 -13.70 7.63 -10.68
C PRO A 65 -12.64 8.35 -11.51
N TYR A 66 -11.40 8.42 -11.00
CA TYR A 66 -10.30 8.86 -11.84
C TYR A 66 -10.22 7.85 -12.98
N GLN A 67 -10.81 8.20 -14.12
CA GLN A 67 -10.71 7.38 -15.32
C GLN A 67 -9.32 7.60 -15.88
N PHE A 68 -8.51 6.56 -15.78
CA PHE A 68 -7.25 6.50 -16.49
C PHE A 68 -7.56 6.50 -17.98
N ASP A 69 -7.30 7.63 -18.62
CA ASP A 69 -7.53 7.82 -20.05
C ASP A 69 -6.40 7.16 -20.85
N LEU A 70 -6.59 5.88 -21.17
CA LEU A 70 -5.67 5.11 -22.01
C LEU A 70 -5.62 5.63 -23.47
N GLU A 71 -6.61 6.41 -23.93
CA GLU A 71 -6.61 6.97 -25.28
C GLU A 71 -5.51 8.01 -25.49
N ARG A 72 -4.98 8.60 -24.39
CA ARG A 72 -3.82 9.50 -24.45
C ARG A 72 -2.52 8.81 -24.90
N PHE A 73 -2.45 7.49 -24.82
CA PHE A 73 -1.24 6.75 -25.14
C PHE A 73 -1.25 6.28 -26.60
N LYS A 74 -0.14 6.55 -27.28
CA LYS A 74 0.07 6.06 -28.64
C LYS A 74 0.08 4.52 -28.63
N LYS A 75 -0.89 3.89 -29.32
CA LYS A 75 -0.97 2.43 -29.42
C LYS A 75 0.33 1.90 -30.04
N MET A 76 0.93 0.96 -29.37
CA MET A 76 2.10 0.24 -29.89
C MET A 76 1.64 -1.04 -30.58
N SER A 77 2.22 -1.35 -31.75
CA SER A 77 2.02 -2.66 -32.35
C SER A 77 2.81 -3.71 -31.55
N ILE A 78 2.12 -4.74 -31.07
CA ILE A 78 2.80 -5.91 -30.51
C ILE A 78 3.53 -6.61 -31.66
N PRO A 79 4.86 -6.86 -31.57
CA PRO A 79 5.51 -7.75 -32.50
C PRO A 79 4.79 -9.09 -32.48
N LYS A 80 4.59 -9.73 -33.64
CA LYS A 80 4.03 -11.09 -33.68
C LYS A 80 4.91 -11.97 -32.80
N MET A 81 4.37 -12.36 -31.63
CA MET A 81 5.10 -13.05 -30.60
C MET A 81 5.56 -14.41 -31.12
N LYS A 82 6.86 -14.66 -31.13
CA LYS A 82 7.41 -16.01 -31.15
C LYS A 82 7.26 -16.58 -29.74
N THR A 83 6.11 -17.18 -29.46
CA THR A 83 5.71 -17.65 -28.12
C THR A 83 6.46 -18.93 -27.67
N ASN A 84 7.45 -19.42 -28.40
CA ASN A 84 8.02 -20.74 -28.18
C ASN A 84 9.42 -20.78 -27.55
N ASP A 85 10.13 -19.66 -27.42
CA ASP A 85 11.45 -19.67 -26.80
C ASP A 85 11.40 -18.98 -25.43
N THR A 86 11.09 -19.79 -24.42
CA THR A 86 11.37 -19.43 -23.04
C THR A 86 12.88 -19.36 -22.91
N CYS A 87 13.46 -18.17 -22.73
CA CYS A 87 14.91 -18.03 -22.52
C CYS A 87 15.35 -18.81 -21.26
N SER A 88 16.63 -19.22 -21.23
CA SER A 88 17.21 -19.95 -20.10
C SER A 88 16.96 -19.21 -18.79
N TYR A 89 17.07 -17.89 -18.78
CA TYR A 89 16.84 -17.03 -17.63
C TYR A 89 15.48 -17.26 -16.93
N LEU A 90 14.39 -17.40 -17.69
CA LEU A 90 13.05 -17.64 -17.13
C LEU A 90 12.87 -19.11 -16.67
N LYS A 91 13.53 -20.06 -17.38
CA LYS A 91 13.54 -21.47 -16.99
C LYS A 91 14.27 -21.67 -15.65
N ASP A 92 15.45 -21.05 -15.51
CA ASP A 92 16.26 -21.12 -14.26
C ASP A 92 15.50 -20.52 -13.07
N ARG A 93 14.61 -19.57 -13.34
CA ARG A 93 13.70 -18.97 -12.35
C ARG A 93 12.41 -19.75 -12.14
N LYS A 94 12.28 -20.91 -12.75
CA LYS A 94 11.13 -21.83 -12.63
C LYS A 94 9.79 -21.21 -13.03
N ILE A 95 9.80 -20.20 -13.91
CA ILE A 95 8.57 -19.56 -14.41
C ILE A 95 7.90 -20.46 -15.44
N LEU A 96 6.62 -20.76 -15.25
CA LEU A 96 5.87 -21.61 -16.16
C LEU A 96 5.46 -20.89 -17.44
N SER A 97 5.50 -21.61 -18.56
CA SER A 97 5.09 -21.09 -19.88
C SER A 97 3.64 -20.60 -19.90
N LYS A 98 2.75 -21.15 -19.07
CA LYS A 98 1.36 -20.68 -18.95
C LYS A 98 1.28 -19.23 -18.47
N SER A 99 2.12 -18.86 -17.47
CA SER A 99 2.19 -17.51 -16.94
C SER A 99 2.74 -16.54 -17.97
N LEU A 100 3.80 -16.93 -18.71
CA LEU A 100 4.33 -16.12 -19.80
C LEU A 100 3.28 -15.84 -20.90
N LYS A 101 2.50 -16.85 -21.27
CA LYS A 101 1.43 -16.71 -22.24
C LYS A 101 0.31 -15.80 -21.73
N LYS A 102 -0.12 -15.97 -20.49
CA LYS A 102 -1.14 -15.14 -19.85
C LYS A 102 -0.74 -13.66 -19.90
N TYR A 103 0.46 -13.34 -19.41
CA TYR A 103 0.96 -11.96 -19.34
C TYR A 103 1.59 -11.47 -20.65
N LYS A 104 1.49 -12.24 -21.74
CA LYS A 104 2.07 -11.90 -23.07
C LYS A 104 3.56 -11.56 -23.00
N VAL A 105 4.30 -12.14 -22.06
CA VAL A 105 5.74 -11.94 -21.89
C VAL A 105 6.48 -12.69 -22.99
N TYR A 106 7.47 -12.03 -23.60
CA TYR A 106 8.28 -12.61 -24.69
C TYR A 106 9.74 -12.20 -24.56
N THR A 107 10.61 -12.88 -25.32
CA THR A 107 12.03 -12.53 -25.43
C THR A 107 12.34 -11.89 -26.77
N THR A 108 13.26 -10.95 -26.78
CA THR A 108 13.72 -10.23 -27.99
C THR A 108 15.12 -9.69 -27.76
N ASN A 109 15.81 -9.29 -28.82
CA ASN A 109 17.00 -8.47 -28.70
C ASN A 109 16.62 -7.01 -28.55
N LYS A 110 17.29 -6.31 -27.62
CA LYS A 110 17.03 -4.90 -27.32
C LYS A 110 18.33 -4.16 -27.10
N PHE A 111 18.41 -2.94 -27.65
CA PHE A 111 19.53 -2.04 -27.38
C PHE A 111 19.34 -1.38 -26.00
N PHE A 112 20.36 -1.45 -25.16
CA PHE A 112 20.40 -0.84 -23.84
C PHE A 112 21.37 0.35 -23.84
N PRO A 113 20.86 1.59 -23.77
CA PRO A 113 21.70 2.79 -23.80
C PRO A 113 22.71 2.88 -22.65
N SER A 114 22.38 2.29 -21.47
CA SER A 114 23.25 2.29 -20.29
C SER A 114 24.58 1.55 -20.47
N CYS A 115 24.63 0.57 -21.36
CA CYS A 115 25.83 -0.20 -21.67
C CYS A 115 26.19 -0.20 -23.16
N GLU A 116 25.45 0.60 -23.98
CA GLU A 116 25.68 0.76 -25.43
C GLU A 116 25.72 -0.55 -26.22
N LYS A 117 24.90 -1.54 -25.81
CA LYS A 117 24.90 -2.88 -26.39
C LYS A 117 23.48 -3.36 -26.67
N GLU A 118 23.36 -4.17 -27.72
CA GLU A 118 22.18 -4.98 -27.96
C GLU A 118 22.33 -6.30 -27.24
N MET A 119 21.33 -6.64 -26.43
CA MET A 119 21.33 -7.86 -25.59
C MET A 119 19.98 -8.54 -25.65
N GLU A 120 19.97 -9.84 -25.36
CA GLU A 120 18.72 -10.55 -25.15
C GLU A 120 17.99 -9.94 -23.95
N ALA A 121 16.70 -9.69 -24.13
CA ALA A 121 15.85 -9.06 -23.15
C ALA A 121 14.51 -9.78 -23.02
N ILE A 122 13.97 -9.76 -21.81
CA ILE A 122 12.59 -10.14 -21.52
C ILE A 122 11.75 -8.89 -21.64
N ALA A 123 10.68 -8.97 -22.42
CA ALA A 123 9.73 -7.90 -22.64
C ALA A 123 8.47 -8.14 -21.82
N PHE A 124 8.10 -7.18 -21.00
CA PHE A 124 6.89 -7.13 -20.17
C PHE A 124 5.93 -6.09 -20.76
N PRO A 125 4.92 -6.50 -21.54
CA PRO A 125 3.95 -5.58 -22.11
C PRO A 125 2.98 -5.06 -21.05
N TYR A 126 2.73 -3.76 -21.07
CA TYR A 126 1.66 -3.09 -20.36
C TYR A 126 0.57 -2.77 -21.38
N HIS A 127 -0.58 -3.35 -21.22
CA HIS A 127 -1.64 -3.28 -22.21
C HIS A 127 -3.02 -3.22 -21.55
N ASN A 128 -4.02 -2.90 -22.34
CA ASN A 128 -5.42 -3.14 -22.04
C ASN A 128 -5.99 -4.15 -23.07
N GLU A 129 -7.31 -4.32 -23.09
CA GLU A 129 -7.99 -5.22 -24.04
C GLU A 129 -7.69 -4.87 -25.52
N GLU A 130 -7.48 -3.57 -25.82
CA GLU A 130 -7.36 -3.06 -27.18
C GLU A 130 -5.92 -2.92 -27.67
N ALA A 131 -4.97 -2.54 -26.82
CA ALA A 131 -3.63 -2.18 -27.25
C ALA A 131 -2.55 -2.29 -26.15
N VAL A 132 -1.30 -2.51 -26.59
CA VAL A 132 -0.11 -2.28 -25.74
C VAL A 132 0.22 -0.80 -25.78
N TYR A 133 0.40 -0.18 -24.64
CA TYR A 133 0.75 1.23 -24.50
C TYR A 133 2.16 1.46 -23.97
N ALA A 134 2.77 0.46 -23.31
CA ALA A 134 4.16 0.48 -22.91
C ALA A 134 4.74 -0.95 -22.89
N VAL A 135 6.05 -1.05 -23.05
CA VAL A 135 6.79 -2.31 -22.88
C VAL A 135 8.03 -2.01 -22.03
N LYS A 136 8.20 -2.75 -20.96
CA LYS A 136 9.41 -2.73 -20.15
C LYS A 136 10.29 -3.92 -20.58
N TYR A 137 11.53 -3.63 -20.88
CA TYR A 137 12.53 -4.63 -21.26
C TYR A 137 13.54 -4.77 -20.14
N ARG A 138 13.85 -6.01 -19.80
CA ARG A 138 14.89 -6.35 -18.84
C ARG A 138 15.94 -7.20 -19.55
N SER A 139 17.21 -6.82 -19.45
CA SER A 139 18.32 -7.64 -19.92
C SER A 139 18.38 -8.98 -19.16
N THR A 140 18.70 -10.06 -19.90
CA THR A 140 18.95 -11.39 -19.30
C THR A 140 20.37 -11.52 -18.74
N VAL A 141 21.27 -10.61 -19.13
CA VAL A 141 22.71 -10.66 -18.80
C VAL A 141 23.01 -9.88 -17.52
N ASP A 142 22.38 -8.73 -17.37
CA ASP A 142 22.58 -7.82 -16.24
C ASP A 142 21.23 -7.27 -15.70
N LYS A 143 21.29 -6.27 -14.81
CA LYS A 143 20.09 -5.62 -14.27
C LYS A 143 19.68 -4.36 -15.06
N SER A 144 20.03 -4.26 -16.34
CA SER A 144 19.64 -3.13 -17.18
C SER A 144 18.18 -3.20 -17.59
N PHE A 145 17.52 -2.04 -17.60
CA PHE A 145 16.12 -1.89 -18.00
C PHE A 145 15.96 -0.79 -19.02
N VAL A 146 15.03 -0.98 -19.95
CA VAL A 146 14.59 0.06 -20.89
C VAL A 146 13.06 0.00 -20.97
N GLN A 147 12.42 1.16 -21.04
CA GLN A 147 10.98 1.26 -21.26
C GLN A 147 10.70 1.95 -22.60
N GLU A 148 9.72 1.43 -23.32
CA GLU A 148 9.18 2.04 -24.53
C GLU A 148 7.69 2.31 -24.35
N GLY A 149 7.20 3.31 -25.08
CA GLY A 149 5.80 3.73 -24.98
C GLY A 149 5.67 5.18 -24.53
N THR A 150 4.49 5.75 -24.76
CA THR A 150 4.23 7.15 -24.43
C THR A 150 3.98 7.28 -22.91
N GLY A 151 4.94 7.91 -22.21
CA GLY A 151 4.85 8.13 -20.76
C GLY A 151 5.26 6.94 -19.89
N GLY A 152 5.78 5.85 -20.46
CA GLY A 152 6.21 4.66 -19.72
C GLY A 152 5.03 3.85 -19.15
N ALA A 153 5.32 2.93 -18.24
CA ALA A 153 4.30 2.14 -17.57
C ALA A 153 3.59 2.99 -16.50
N GLN A 154 2.33 3.29 -16.77
CA GLN A 154 1.51 4.19 -15.96
C GLN A 154 0.49 3.46 -15.07
N THR A 155 0.45 2.12 -15.13
CA THR A 155 -0.41 1.26 -14.32
C THR A 155 0.40 0.16 -13.66
N LEU A 156 -0.21 -0.58 -12.76
CA LEU A 156 0.37 -1.82 -12.23
C LEU A 156 0.42 -2.87 -13.35
N PHE A 157 1.51 -3.63 -13.44
CA PHE A 157 1.63 -4.75 -14.38
C PHE A 157 0.64 -5.85 -14.01
N GLY A 158 -0.07 -6.38 -14.99
CA GLY A 158 -1.04 -7.45 -14.80
C GLY A 158 -2.46 -6.99 -14.45
N ILE A 159 -2.72 -5.68 -14.42
CA ILE A 159 -4.02 -5.12 -14.04
C ILE A 159 -5.16 -5.59 -14.97
N GLU A 160 -4.87 -5.86 -16.21
CA GLU A 160 -5.82 -6.35 -17.21
C GLU A 160 -6.29 -7.79 -16.98
N TYR A 161 -5.61 -8.51 -16.09
CA TYR A 161 -5.94 -9.91 -15.77
C TYR A 161 -6.64 -10.07 -14.41
N ILE A 162 -7.07 -8.97 -13.82
CA ILE A 162 -7.81 -8.99 -12.56
C ILE A 162 -9.16 -9.65 -12.74
N ASN A 163 -9.40 -10.67 -11.93
CA ASN A 163 -10.71 -11.27 -11.75
C ASN A 163 -11.48 -10.44 -10.71
N PRO A 164 -12.55 -9.73 -11.08
CA PRO A 164 -13.27 -8.84 -10.17
C PRO A 164 -14.06 -9.58 -9.08
N ASP A 165 -14.31 -10.89 -9.26
CA ASP A 165 -15.00 -11.72 -8.28
C ASP A 165 -14.09 -12.12 -7.12
N ASN A 166 -12.77 -12.20 -7.35
CA ASN A 166 -11.79 -12.41 -6.30
C ASN A 166 -11.37 -11.07 -5.68
N LYS A 167 -11.78 -10.83 -4.43
CA LYS A 167 -11.54 -9.56 -3.72
C LYS A 167 -10.16 -9.45 -3.07
N THR A 168 -9.27 -10.41 -3.31
CA THR A 168 -7.88 -10.36 -2.84
C THR A 168 -6.95 -10.01 -4.00
N ILE A 169 -6.12 -8.99 -3.82
CA ILE A 169 -5.09 -8.57 -4.76
C ILE A 169 -3.72 -8.74 -4.10
N ILE A 170 -2.75 -9.29 -4.84
CA ILE A 170 -1.36 -9.41 -4.40
C ILE A 170 -0.53 -8.42 -5.20
N ILE A 171 0.28 -7.59 -4.52
CA ILE A 171 1.17 -6.61 -5.16
C ILE A 171 2.61 -6.93 -4.79
N CYS A 172 3.47 -7.16 -5.78
CA CYS A 172 4.90 -7.39 -5.63
C CYS A 172 5.75 -6.28 -6.26
N GLU A 173 7.07 -6.35 -6.07
CA GLU A 173 7.98 -5.31 -6.55
C GLU A 173 8.30 -5.42 -8.04
N GLY A 174 8.48 -6.64 -8.55
CA GLY A 174 8.95 -6.89 -9.91
C GLY A 174 8.01 -7.78 -10.74
N GLU A 175 8.10 -7.64 -12.07
CA GLU A 175 7.31 -8.44 -12.99
C GLU A 175 7.65 -9.94 -12.90
N ILE A 176 8.90 -10.28 -12.55
CA ILE A 176 9.34 -11.67 -12.32
C ILE A 176 8.61 -12.27 -11.12
N ASP A 177 8.44 -11.49 -10.04
CA ASP A 177 7.71 -11.94 -8.85
C ASP A 177 6.23 -12.12 -9.14
N ALA A 178 5.64 -11.23 -9.97
CA ALA A 178 4.27 -11.42 -10.43
C ALA A 178 4.09 -12.71 -11.21
N LEU A 179 5.00 -13.01 -12.15
CA LEU A 179 4.99 -14.27 -12.89
C LEU A 179 5.23 -15.49 -11.96
N THR A 180 6.03 -15.32 -10.92
CA THR A 180 6.29 -16.36 -9.91
C THR A 180 5.01 -16.70 -9.15
N LEU A 181 4.33 -15.69 -8.64
CA LEU A 181 3.09 -15.89 -7.89
C LEU A 181 1.98 -16.49 -8.76
N ASP A 182 1.86 -16.05 -10.02
CA ASP A 182 0.93 -16.67 -10.98
C ASP A 182 1.33 -18.12 -11.29
N THR A 183 2.64 -18.41 -11.40
CA THR A 183 3.15 -19.78 -11.55
C THR A 183 2.77 -20.65 -10.36
N CYS A 184 2.75 -20.11 -9.15
CA CYS A 184 2.31 -20.78 -7.93
C CYS A 184 0.79 -20.93 -7.82
N GLY A 185 0.02 -20.37 -8.76
CA GLY A 185 -1.43 -20.54 -8.84
C GLY A 185 -2.24 -19.38 -8.29
N TYR A 186 -1.64 -18.27 -7.93
CA TYR A 186 -2.36 -17.07 -7.50
C TYR A 186 -2.96 -16.33 -8.70
N GLU A 187 -4.18 -15.86 -8.50
CA GLU A 187 -4.86 -14.91 -9.40
C GLU A 187 -4.45 -13.47 -9.05
N ASN A 188 -5.10 -12.48 -9.55
CA ASN A 188 -5.02 -11.06 -9.16
C ASN A 188 -3.64 -10.60 -8.65
N VAL A 189 -2.58 -11.00 -9.37
CA VAL A 189 -1.20 -10.65 -9.04
C VAL A 189 -0.77 -9.46 -9.88
N LEU A 190 -0.29 -8.42 -9.22
CA LEU A 190 0.18 -7.17 -9.81
C LEU A 190 1.63 -6.90 -9.41
N SER A 191 2.37 -6.16 -10.24
CA SER A 191 3.65 -5.60 -9.79
C SER A 191 3.77 -4.11 -10.10
N VAL A 192 4.65 -3.43 -9.35
CA VAL A 192 4.91 -2.01 -9.59
C VAL A 192 5.84 -1.84 -10.80
N PRO A 193 5.62 -0.81 -11.66
CA PRO A 193 6.38 -0.65 -12.89
C PRO A 193 7.81 -0.13 -12.69
N ASN A 194 8.05 0.62 -11.63
CA ASN A 194 9.29 1.39 -11.44
C ASN A 194 10.18 0.88 -10.29
N GLY A 195 9.85 -0.30 -9.71
CA GLY A 195 10.55 -0.84 -8.55
C GLY A 195 10.36 -0.02 -7.26
N ALA A 196 11.10 -0.38 -6.22
CA ALA A 196 10.97 0.23 -4.90
C ALA A 196 11.63 1.61 -4.79
N PRO A 197 11.07 2.54 -4.00
CA PRO A 197 11.71 3.79 -3.65
C PRO A 197 12.82 3.57 -2.61
N GLN A 198 13.86 4.40 -2.67
CA GLN A 198 14.96 4.35 -1.69
C GLN A 198 14.56 4.88 -0.30
N LYS A 199 13.52 5.71 -0.24
CA LYS A 199 13.06 6.36 1.00
C LYS A 199 11.55 6.57 0.95
N ILE A 200 10.95 6.52 2.12
CA ILE A 200 9.54 6.87 2.32
C ILE A 200 9.36 8.37 2.08
N SER A 201 8.31 8.74 1.35
CA SER A 201 7.96 10.13 1.10
C SER A 201 7.49 10.82 2.38
N LYS A 202 7.96 12.07 2.58
CA LYS A 202 7.55 12.88 3.73
C LYS A 202 6.23 13.60 3.40
N GLY A 203 5.38 13.73 4.43
CA GLY A 203 4.13 14.47 4.33
C GLY A 203 2.92 13.63 3.91
N LEU A 204 1.83 14.32 3.64
CA LEU A 204 0.57 13.70 3.24
C LEU A 204 0.62 13.28 1.77
N VAL A 205 -0.09 12.21 1.46
CA VAL A 205 -0.23 11.72 0.08
C VAL A 205 -1.31 12.53 -0.62
N ASP A 206 -0.96 13.22 -1.71
CA ASP A 206 -1.89 13.93 -2.59
C ASP A 206 -1.84 13.32 -3.99
N ALA A 207 -2.93 12.71 -4.43
CA ALA A 207 -3.01 12.02 -5.72
C ALA A 207 -2.67 12.91 -6.92
N SER A 208 -2.94 14.22 -6.83
CA SER A 208 -2.68 15.18 -7.93
C SER A 208 -1.20 15.54 -8.09
N GLU A 209 -0.40 15.37 -7.04
CA GLU A 209 1.02 15.72 -7.00
C GLU A 209 1.94 14.48 -6.95
N ASP A 210 1.37 13.30 -6.74
CA ASP A 210 2.07 12.05 -6.48
C ASP A 210 2.52 11.34 -7.78
N ARG A 211 3.30 12.03 -8.59
CA ARG A 211 3.76 11.54 -9.91
C ARG A 211 4.52 10.22 -9.83
N LYS A 212 5.27 10.00 -8.75
CA LYS A 212 6.09 8.79 -8.58
C LYS A 212 5.23 7.53 -8.44
N PHE A 213 4.05 7.66 -7.82
CA PHE A 213 3.10 6.57 -7.62
C PHE A 213 1.84 6.72 -8.47
N GLN A 214 1.94 7.46 -9.57
CA GLN A 214 0.80 7.67 -10.49
C GLN A 214 0.15 6.35 -10.93
N TYR A 215 0.94 5.29 -11.04
CA TYR A 215 0.44 3.96 -11.37
C TYR A 215 -0.54 3.38 -10.33
N VAL A 216 -0.41 3.76 -9.04
CA VAL A 216 -1.40 3.39 -8.00
C VAL A 216 -2.71 4.12 -8.24
N TRP A 217 -2.63 5.43 -8.51
CA TRP A 217 -3.81 6.26 -8.74
C TRP A 217 -4.55 5.89 -10.02
N ASN A 218 -3.81 5.53 -11.06
CA ASN A 218 -4.39 5.04 -12.32
C ASN A 218 -5.04 3.65 -12.16
N SER A 219 -4.71 2.93 -11.10
CA SER A 219 -5.26 1.60 -10.76
C SER A 219 -6.23 1.66 -9.58
N ILE A 220 -6.60 2.84 -9.11
CA ILE A 220 -7.24 3.03 -7.81
C ILE A 220 -8.62 2.37 -7.71
N ASP A 221 -9.38 2.34 -8.80
CA ASP A 221 -10.71 1.73 -8.81
C ASP A 221 -10.63 0.21 -8.57
N VAL A 222 -9.66 -0.45 -9.20
CA VAL A 222 -9.39 -1.88 -9.00
C VAL A 222 -8.92 -2.13 -7.57
N LEU A 223 -8.00 -1.31 -7.07
CA LEU A 223 -7.48 -1.43 -5.71
C LEU A 223 -8.56 -1.16 -4.65
N ASN A 224 -9.48 -0.23 -4.90
CA ASN A 224 -10.58 0.07 -3.99
C ASN A 224 -11.66 -1.00 -3.97
N ALA A 225 -11.86 -1.71 -5.08
CA ALA A 225 -12.80 -2.83 -5.18
C ALA A 225 -12.33 -4.08 -4.42
N ALA A 226 -11.06 -4.14 -4.02
CA ALA A 226 -10.50 -5.23 -3.25
C ALA A 226 -10.78 -5.05 -1.75
N ASP A 227 -11.16 -6.15 -1.10
CA ASP A 227 -11.32 -6.21 0.36
C ASP A 227 -9.98 -6.45 1.06
N ARG A 228 -9.04 -7.12 0.36
CA ARG A 228 -7.72 -7.48 0.89
C ARG A 228 -6.62 -7.21 -0.13
N ILE A 229 -5.57 -6.52 0.31
CA ILE A 229 -4.36 -6.26 -0.49
C ILE A 229 -3.17 -6.86 0.24
N ILE A 230 -2.50 -7.83 -0.40
CA ILE A 230 -1.33 -8.52 0.14
C ILE A 230 -0.09 -7.93 -0.52
N LEU A 231 0.81 -7.35 0.26
CA LEU A 231 2.08 -6.81 -0.21
C LEU A 231 3.15 -7.89 -0.11
N ALA A 232 3.55 -8.42 -1.26
CA ALA A 232 4.56 -9.45 -1.44
C ALA A 232 5.85 -8.83 -2.06
N VAL A 233 6.31 -7.73 -1.46
CA VAL A 233 7.50 -6.97 -1.91
C VAL A 233 8.79 -7.59 -1.38
N ASP A 234 9.94 -7.12 -1.89
CA ASP A 234 11.26 -7.62 -1.50
C ASP A 234 11.53 -7.43 0.00
N ASN A 235 12.29 -8.35 0.58
CA ASN A 235 12.65 -8.34 2.00
C ASN A 235 13.95 -7.54 2.24
N ASP A 236 14.00 -6.31 1.70
CA ASP A 236 15.12 -5.38 1.86
C ASP A 236 14.61 -3.97 2.23
N ALA A 237 15.54 -3.03 2.46
CA ALA A 237 15.19 -1.68 2.87
C ALA A 237 14.36 -0.90 1.81
N PRO A 238 14.66 -0.97 0.50
CA PRO A 238 13.77 -0.42 -0.52
C PRO A 238 12.39 -1.07 -0.54
N GLY A 239 12.29 -2.41 -0.42
CA GLY A 239 11.02 -3.13 -0.34
C GLY A 239 10.19 -2.72 0.88
N ALA A 240 10.83 -2.50 2.04
CA ALA A 240 10.16 -1.96 3.23
C ALA A 240 9.62 -0.54 2.98
N ALA A 241 10.35 0.31 2.26
CA ALA A 241 9.89 1.63 1.87
C ALA A 241 8.71 1.56 0.89
N LEU A 242 8.74 0.64 -0.09
CA LEU A 242 7.63 0.41 -1.02
C LEU A 242 6.39 -0.08 -0.28
N ARG A 243 6.54 -0.97 0.69
CA ARG A 243 5.48 -1.49 1.55
C ARG A 243 4.72 -0.36 2.25
N GLU A 244 5.44 0.54 2.92
CA GLU A 244 4.82 1.70 3.58
C GLU A 244 4.11 2.62 2.57
N GLU A 245 4.74 2.89 1.43
CA GLU A 245 4.18 3.76 0.40
C GLU A 245 2.91 3.19 -0.23
N LEU A 246 2.86 1.89 -0.49
CA LEU A 246 1.67 1.22 -1.01
C LEU A 246 0.57 1.16 0.06
N ALA A 247 0.89 0.78 1.31
CA ALA A 247 -0.07 0.72 2.40
C ALA A 247 -0.75 2.07 2.68
N ARG A 248 0.00 3.18 2.58
CA ARG A 248 -0.53 4.54 2.72
C ARG A 248 -1.54 4.92 1.64
N ARG A 249 -1.38 4.40 0.42
CA ARG A 249 -2.24 4.70 -0.73
C ARG A 249 -3.41 3.75 -0.88
N CYS A 250 -3.17 2.47 -0.61
CA CYS A 250 -4.19 1.42 -0.71
C CYS A 250 -5.12 1.37 0.51
N GLY A 251 -4.68 1.91 1.66
CA GLY A 251 -5.38 1.85 2.94
C GLY A 251 -4.85 0.75 3.84
N LYS A 252 -4.21 1.14 4.96
CA LYS A 252 -3.53 0.23 5.90
C LYS A 252 -4.45 -0.87 6.47
N ALA A 253 -5.73 -0.55 6.67
CA ALA A 253 -6.69 -1.47 7.28
C ALA A 253 -7.02 -2.71 6.44
N LYS A 254 -6.86 -2.65 5.13
CA LYS A 254 -7.06 -3.78 4.22
C LYS A 254 -5.75 -4.33 3.65
N THR A 255 -4.62 -3.87 4.17
CA THR A 255 -3.28 -4.26 3.71
C THR A 255 -2.69 -5.33 4.61
N TRP A 256 -2.09 -6.32 4.00
CA TRP A 256 -1.42 -7.45 4.62
C TRP A 256 -0.01 -7.58 4.03
N VAL A 257 0.89 -8.24 4.73
CA VAL A 257 2.30 -8.32 4.38
C VAL A 257 2.77 -9.77 4.37
N VAL A 258 3.48 -10.15 3.31
CA VAL A 258 4.18 -11.43 3.26
C VAL A 258 5.56 -11.26 3.90
N ASP A 259 5.90 -12.17 4.81
CA ASP A 259 7.25 -12.32 5.34
C ASP A 259 7.98 -13.43 4.60
N TRP A 260 8.95 -13.07 3.77
CA TRP A 260 9.74 -14.04 3.02
C TRP A 260 10.77 -14.78 3.89
N GLY A 261 10.98 -14.35 5.17
CA GLY A 261 11.99 -14.94 6.06
C GLY A 261 13.41 -14.76 5.53
N GLU A 262 14.10 -15.87 5.26
CA GLU A 262 15.48 -15.87 4.72
C GLU A 262 15.54 -15.64 3.20
N CYS A 263 14.39 -15.65 2.50
CA CYS A 263 14.33 -15.39 1.07
C CYS A 263 14.23 -13.87 0.82
N LYS A 264 14.81 -13.45 -0.30
CA LYS A 264 14.77 -12.04 -0.69
C LYS A 264 13.38 -11.64 -1.19
N ASP A 265 12.80 -12.44 -2.07
CA ASP A 265 11.59 -12.17 -2.83
C ASP A 265 10.84 -13.47 -3.15
N ALA A 266 9.70 -13.36 -3.83
CA ALA A 266 8.89 -14.51 -4.22
C ALA A 266 9.65 -15.48 -5.12
N ASN A 267 10.46 -14.96 -6.05
CA ASN A 267 11.20 -15.81 -6.97
C ASN A 267 12.35 -16.54 -6.29
N ASP A 268 13.05 -15.91 -5.36
CA ASP A 268 14.07 -16.56 -4.55
C ASP A 268 13.47 -17.72 -3.73
N ALA A 269 12.30 -17.54 -3.14
CA ALA A 269 11.56 -18.57 -2.43
C ALA A 269 11.18 -19.74 -3.36
N LEU A 270 10.64 -19.44 -4.56
CA LEU A 270 10.30 -20.47 -5.54
C LEU A 270 11.52 -21.29 -5.99
N VAL A 271 12.63 -20.62 -6.28
CA VAL A 271 13.85 -21.29 -6.75
C VAL A 271 14.48 -22.16 -5.67
N LYS A 272 14.55 -21.68 -4.43
CA LYS A 272 15.16 -22.40 -3.31
C LYS A 272 14.28 -23.52 -2.77
N HIS A 273 13.00 -23.25 -2.56
CA HIS A 273 12.13 -24.08 -1.74
C HIS A 273 10.90 -24.64 -2.48
N GLY A 274 10.63 -24.18 -3.71
CA GLY A 274 9.50 -24.64 -4.51
C GLY A 274 8.19 -23.89 -4.22
N SER A 275 7.15 -24.26 -4.98
CA SER A 275 5.87 -23.54 -4.97
C SER A 275 5.08 -23.67 -3.66
N ASP A 276 5.24 -24.79 -2.93
CA ASP A 276 4.54 -24.98 -1.66
C ASP A 276 5.05 -24.05 -0.57
N ALA A 277 6.36 -23.78 -0.56
CA ALA A 277 6.94 -22.79 0.35
C ALA A 277 6.49 -21.36 0.04
N VAL A 278 6.33 -21.01 -1.23
CA VAL A 278 5.75 -19.71 -1.63
C VAL A 278 4.31 -19.62 -1.15
N ARG A 279 3.51 -20.68 -1.37
CA ARG A 279 2.12 -20.73 -0.92
C ARG A 279 1.99 -20.57 0.59
N ALA A 280 2.75 -21.34 1.36
CA ALA A 280 2.71 -21.26 2.83
C ALA A 280 2.92 -19.84 3.38
N LYS A 281 3.74 -19.02 2.71
CA LYS A 281 3.99 -17.64 3.12
C LYS A 281 2.91 -16.66 2.65
N VAL A 282 2.38 -16.86 1.46
CA VAL A 282 1.39 -15.96 0.86
C VAL A 282 -0.02 -16.23 1.42
N ASP A 283 -0.32 -17.47 1.82
CA ASP A 283 -1.61 -17.85 2.40
C ASP A 283 -1.74 -17.40 3.86
N GLU A 284 -0.60 -17.21 4.56
CA GLU A 284 -0.53 -16.74 5.95
C GLU A 284 0.16 -15.38 6.09
N PRO A 285 -0.31 -14.33 5.40
CA PRO A 285 0.28 -13.00 5.52
C PRO A 285 -0.14 -12.35 6.83
N THR A 286 0.69 -11.47 7.36
CA THR A 286 0.39 -10.71 8.58
C THR A 286 -0.33 -9.40 8.27
N PRO A 287 -1.27 -8.93 9.11
CA PRO A 287 -1.86 -7.61 8.95
C PRO A 287 -0.79 -6.51 8.95
N TYR A 288 -0.99 -5.48 8.13
CA TYR A 288 -0.09 -4.33 8.16
C TYR A 288 -0.18 -3.63 9.54
N PRO A 289 0.96 -3.38 10.22
CA PRO A 289 0.94 -2.80 11.56
C PRO A 289 0.40 -1.36 11.54
N ILE A 290 -0.63 -1.10 12.33
CA ILE A 290 -1.22 0.22 12.51
C ILE A 290 -0.95 0.67 13.93
N THR A 291 -0.21 1.76 14.10
CA THR A 291 0.12 2.28 15.43
C THR A 291 -1.14 2.51 16.28
N GLY A 292 -1.19 1.91 17.45
CA GLY A 292 -2.32 1.97 18.37
C GLY A 292 -3.45 0.98 18.08
N LEU A 293 -3.30 0.11 17.08
CA LEU A 293 -4.19 -1.03 16.83
C LEU A 293 -3.41 -2.32 17.09
N TYR A 294 -3.93 -3.13 18.01
CA TYR A 294 -3.32 -4.38 18.43
C TYR A 294 -4.34 -5.51 18.28
N THR A 295 -3.87 -6.71 17.98
CA THR A 295 -4.70 -7.91 18.01
C THR A 295 -4.89 -8.41 19.44
N VAL A 296 -5.90 -9.25 19.68
CA VAL A 296 -6.13 -9.85 20.99
C VAL A 296 -4.92 -10.67 21.44
N ASP A 297 -4.28 -11.38 20.50
CA ASP A 297 -3.13 -12.24 20.78
C ASP A 297 -1.89 -11.45 21.26
N GLU A 298 -1.73 -10.20 20.80
CA GLU A 298 -0.64 -9.31 21.27
C GLU A 298 -0.81 -8.88 22.74
N TYR A 299 -2.03 -8.99 23.29
CA TYR A 299 -2.32 -8.72 24.68
C TYR A 299 -2.36 -9.98 25.56
N GLU A 300 -2.35 -11.18 24.96
CA GLU A 300 -2.52 -12.44 25.71
C GLU A 300 -1.50 -12.55 26.84
N GLN A 301 -0.22 -12.28 26.57
CA GLN A 301 0.82 -12.34 27.58
C GLN A 301 0.60 -11.30 28.68
N GLN A 302 0.22 -10.07 28.32
CA GLN A 302 -0.03 -9.00 29.30
C GLN A 302 -1.24 -9.32 30.18
N VAL A 303 -2.28 -9.92 29.59
CA VAL A 303 -3.47 -10.34 30.33
C VAL A 303 -3.13 -11.51 31.26
N SER A 304 -2.35 -12.49 30.80
CA SER A 304 -1.86 -13.59 31.62
C SER A 304 -1.00 -13.09 32.77
N ASP A 305 -0.08 -12.18 32.52
CA ASP A 305 0.79 -11.58 33.54
C ASP A 305 -0.03 -10.86 34.64
N ILE A 306 -1.09 -10.14 34.22
CA ILE A 306 -2.01 -9.47 35.16
C ILE A 306 -2.83 -10.52 35.93
N TYR A 307 -3.28 -11.57 35.29
CA TYR A 307 -4.08 -12.64 35.90
C TYR A 307 -3.25 -13.46 36.89
N ASP A 308 -2.03 -13.84 36.52
CA ASP A 308 -1.14 -14.68 37.36
C ASP A 308 -0.40 -13.87 38.42
N GLY A 309 -0.02 -12.64 38.12
CA GLY A 309 0.76 -11.77 38.99
C GLY A 309 -0.07 -10.80 39.87
N GLY A 310 -1.37 -10.73 39.64
CA GLY A 310 -2.22 -9.71 40.26
C GLY A 310 -1.99 -8.31 39.67
N THR A 311 -2.78 -7.35 40.12
CA THR A 311 -2.57 -5.94 39.78
C THR A 311 -1.19 -5.51 40.26
N LEU A 312 -0.47 -4.75 39.40
CA LEU A 312 0.87 -4.21 39.67
C LEU A 312 1.01 -3.85 41.15
N ALA A 313 1.84 -4.60 41.88
CA ALA A 313 2.23 -4.24 43.24
C ALA A 313 2.88 -2.85 43.15
N GLY A 314 2.24 -1.84 43.71
CA GLY A 314 2.79 -0.50 43.75
C GLY A 314 4.06 -0.47 44.62
N GLU A 315 4.77 0.63 44.61
CA GLU A 315 5.92 0.84 45.48
C GLU A 315 5.44 1.04 46.95
N SER A 316 6.24 0.55 47.86
CA SER A 316 6.01 0.72 49.31
C SER A 316 5.95 2.20 49.68
N THR A 317 5.00 2.57 50.54
CA THR A 317 4.93 3.91 51.15
C THR A 317 6.03 4.12 52.18
N GLY A 318 6.75 3.07 52.57
CA GLY A 318 7.73 3.07 53.65
C GLY A 318 7.11 2.88 55.07
N ILE A 319 5.79 2.69 55.16
CA ILE A 319 5.07 2.45 56.42
C ILE A 319 4.37 1.10 56.32
N ALA A 320 4.89 0.09 57.01
CA ALA A 320 4.44 -1.30 56.86
C ALA A 320 2.92 -1.48 57.07
N SER A 321 2.32 -0.80 58.02
CA SER A 321 0.88 -0.87 58.30
C SER A 321 0.02 -0.20 57.22
N VAL A 322 0.58 0.68 56.40
CA VAL A 322 -0.09 1.30 55.25
C VAL A 322 0.06 0.42 54.02
N ASP A 323 1.23 -0.19 53.86
CA ASP A 323 1.54 -1.05 52.72
C ASP A 323 0.71 -2.33 52.70
N GLU A 324 0.18 -2.76 53.84
CA GLU A 324 -0.79 -3.86 53.94
C GLU A 324 -2.15 -3.52 53.27
N LEU A 325 -2.47 -2.23 53.21
CA LEU A 325 -3.76 -1.74 52.72
C LEU A 325 -3.66 -1.07 51.34
N PHE A 326 -2.49 -0.50 51.04
CA PHE A 326 -2.33 0.35 49.89
C PHE A 326 -0.85 0.53 49.52
N THR A 327 -0.54 0.51 48.24
CA THR A 327 0.77 0.80 47.65
C THR A 327 0.66 1.92 46.62
N VAL A 328 1.75 2.63 46.33
CA VAL A 328 1.77 3.75 45.36
C VAL A 328 2.10 3.25 43.99
N ALA A 329 1.23 3.47 43.00
CA ALA A 329 1.47 3.10 41.62
C ALA A 329 1.76 4.35 40.77
N THR A 330 2.77 4.27 39.88
CA THR A 330 3.07 5.34 38.93
C THR A 330 1.92 5.52 37.94
N GLY A 331 1.60 6.79 37.61
CA GLY A 331 0.46 7.13 36.72
C GLY A 331 -0.89 7.24 37.44
N MET A 332 -0.96 6.98 38.73
CA MET A 332 -2.16 7.13 39.54
C MET A 332 -2.11 8.42 40.39
N LEU A 333 -3.24 9.10 40.53
CA LEU A 333 -3.39 10.21 41.45
C LEU A 333 -3.72 9.67 42.84
N THR A 334 -2.81 9.89 43.79
CA THR A 334 -3.05 9.56 45.18
C THR A 334 -3.35 10.84 45.98
N VAL A 335 -4.48 10.86 46.69
CA VAL A 335 -4.87 11.98 47.56
C VAL A 335 -4.84 11.51 48.98
N VAL A 336 -3.98 12.12 49.79
CA VAL A 336 -3.89 11.87 51.25
C VAL A 336 -4.60 12.98 51.99
N THR A 337 -5.56 12.61 52.84
CA THR A 337 -6.29 13.56 53.70
C THR A 337 -6.08 13.20 55.18
N GLY A 338 -6.00 14.20 56.03
CA GLY A 338 -5.85 14.00 57.44
C GLY A 338 -6.71 15.00 58.22
N ILE A 339 -6.89 14.70 59.52
CA ILE A 339 -7.54 15.63 60.44
C ILE A 339 -6.55 16.78 60.74
N PRO A 340 -6.99 18.04 60.68
CA PRO A 340 -6.11 19.15 61.02
C PRO A 340 -5.51 18.98 62.46
N SER A 341 -4.19 19.12 62.56
CA SER A 341 -3.44 18.99 63.80
C SER A 341 -3.24 17.57 64.38
N SER A 342 -3.36 16.53 63.50
CA SER A 342 -2.97 15.16 63.88
C SER A 342 -1.52 14.88 63.54
#